data_55e7cdcc1d80cfb92965b878da751c7b
#
_entry.id   55e7cdcc1d80cfb92965b878da751c7b
#
_cell.length_a   1.000
_cell.length_b   1.000
_cell.length_c   1.000
_cell.angle_alpha   90.00
_cell.angle_beta   90.00
_cell.angle_gamma   90.00
#
_symmetry.space_group_name_H-M   'P 1'
#
loop_
_entity.id
_entity.type
_entity.pdbx_description
1 polymer ?
#
loop_
_entity_poly.entity_id
_entity_poly.type
_entity_poly.pdbx_seq_one_letter_code
_entity_poly.pdbx_strand_id
1 'polypeptide(L)'
;VRQKDGRALRFLFTTTVNASRQKTQTVIKSAFQRAGIEVELKAVTSAVFFSADVANPDTNGRFHADLMMYASGMGQPDPARFMDRYVSWEASSKANKWQGRNVLRWKNAEYDRLYKAAEVELDPARRAALFVQMNDLVCRDGYLVPLLFRRNVSAVANNLVAPPTGWDLDMSTLADWYRRPG
;
A
#
# COMPACT_ATOMS: atom_id res chain seq x y z
N VAL A 1 13.33 -18.05 -20.39
CA VAL A 1 13.27 -17.67 -18.96
C VAL A 1 14.68 -17.65 -18.41
N ARG A 2 15.04 -16.56 -17.71
CA ARG A 2 16.33 -16.46 -17.01
C ARG A 2 16.41 -17.50 -15.90
N GLN A 3 17.61 -17.99 -15.66
CA GLN A 3 17.90 -18.96 -14.61
C GLN A 3 19.01 -18.47 -13.70
N LYS A 4 18.93 -18.84 -12.43
CA LYS A 4 20.02 -18.69 -11.46
C LYS A 4 20.17 -20.03 -10.73
N ASP A 5 21.38 -20.55 -10.72
CA ASP A 5 21.71 -21.85 -10.09
C ASP A 5 20.79 -23.00 -10.58
N GLY A 6 20.52 -23.06 -11.89
CA GLY A 6 19.63 -24.04 -12.53
C GLY A 6 18.13 -23.83 -12.28
N ARG A 7 17.74 -22.82 -11.52
CA ARG A 7 16.33 -22.50 -11.21
C ARG A 7 15.82 -21.36 -12.11
N ALA A 8 14.71 -21.60 -12.78
CA ALA A 8 14.04 -20.57 -13.56
C ALA A 8 13.49 -19.46 -12.65
N LEU A 9 13.61 -18.19 -13.08
CA LEU A 9 13.00 -17.06 -12.37
C LEU A 9 11.51 -17.05 -12.67
N ARG A 10 10.73 -17.51 -11.71
CA ARG A 10 9.26 -17.53 -11.72
C ARG A 10 8.74 -16.83 -10.49
N PHE A 11 7.73 -15.97 -10.67
CA PHE A 11 7.10 -15.23 -9.59
C PHE A 11 5.59 -15.39 -9.63
N LEU A 12 4.98 -15.56 -8.46
CA LEU A 12 3.54 -15.44 -8.27
C LEU A 12 3.19 -13.99 -7.94
N PHE A 13 2.35 -13.38 -8.76
CA PHE A 13 1.90 -12.00 -8.58
C PHE A 13 0.42 -11.94 -8.25
N THR A 14 0.10 -11.57 -7.01
CA THR A 14 -1.26 -11.54 -6.49
C THR A 14 -1.82 -10.11 -6.40
N THR A 15 -3.08 -9.96 -6.72
CA THR A 15 -3.88 -8.73 -6.51
C THR A 15 -5.34 -9.06 -6.22
N THR A 16 -6.17 -8.03 -6.01
CA THR A 16 -7.61 -8.22 -5.88
C THR A 16 -8.33 -8.24 -7.23
N VAL A 17 -9.49 -8.89 -7.29
CA VAL A 17 -10.39 -8.85 -8.46
C VAL A 17 -10.87 -7.42 -8.66
N ASN A 18 -10.20 -6.73 -9.57
CA ASN A 18 -10.47 -5.35 -9.97
C ASN A 18 -9.91 -5.13 -11.37
N ALA A 19 -10.73 -4.64 -12.30
CA ALA A 19 -10.37 -4.54 -13.71
C ALA A 19 -9.08 -3.71 -13.95
N SER A 20 -8.93 -2.58 -13.28
CA SER A 20 -7.72 -1.76 -13.42
C SER A 20 -6.47 -2.47 -12.90
N ARG A 21 -6.55 -3.16 -11.75
CA ARG A 21 -5.42 -3.91 -11.19
C ARG A 21 -5.04 -5.09 -12.07
N GLN A 22 -6.02 -5.85 -12.58
CA GLN A 22 -5.76 -6.97 -13.49
C GLN A 22 -5.10 -6.51 -14.79
N LYS A 23 -5.54 -5.37 -15.39
CA LYS A 23 -4.86 -4.76 -16.53
C LYS A 23 -3.41 -4.37 -16.18
N THR A 24 -3.19 -3.74 -15.03
CA THR A 24 -1.84 -3.39 -14.57
C THR A 24 -0.97 -4.63 -14.38
N GLN A 25 -1.49 -5.71 -13.78
CA GLN A 25 -0.78 -6.99 -13.69
C GLN A 25 -0.35 -7.52 -15.06
N THR A 26 -1.22 -7.44 -16.05
CA THR A 26 -0.92 -7.92 -17.42
C THR A 26 0.22 -7.09 -18.04
N VAL A 27 0.22 -5.78 -17.88
CA VAL A 27 1.30 -4.90 -18.35
C VAL A 27 2.63 -5.24 -17.67
N ILE A 28 2.60 -5.39 -16.34
CA ILE A 28 3.79 -5.76 -15.55
C ILE A 28 4.30 -7.13 -15.97
N LYS A 29 3.42 -8.15 -16.09
CA LYS A 29 3.79 -9.47 -16.58
C LYS A 29 4.49 -9.40 -17.93
N SER A 30 3.96 -8.63 -18.87
CA SER A 30 4.60 -8.44 -20.19
C SER A 30 6.00 -7.82 -20.07
N ALA A 31 6.20 -6.86 -19.15
CA ALA A 31 7.52 -6.28 -18.91
C ALA A 31 8.50 -7.31 -18.33
N PHE A 32 8.08 -8.12 -17.36
CA PHE A 32 8.87 -9.21 -16.80
C PHE A 32 9.24 -10.25 -17.85
N GLN A 33 8.30 -10.63 -18.71
CA GLN A 33 8.55 -11.59 -19.81
C GLN A 33 9.63 -11.07 -20.76
N ARG A 34 9.61 -9.77 -21.14
CA ARG A 34 10.68 -9.16 -21.95
C ARG A 34 12.03 -9.20 -21.24
N ALA A 35 12.04 -9.15 -19.92
CA ALA A 35 13.25 -9.30 -19.10
C ALA A 35 13.65 -10.78 -18.90
N GLY A 36 12.91 -11.74 -19.48
CA GLY A 36 13.18 -13.16 -19.34
C GLY A 36 12.71 -13.77 -18.01
N ILE A 37 11.75 -13.14 -17.34
CA ILE A 37 11.20 -13.58 -16.05
C ILE A 37 9.75 -14.04 -16.29
N GLU A 38 9.42 -15.21 -15.78
CA GLU A 38 8.06 -15.76 -15.83
C GLU A 38 7.22 -15.25 -14.65
N VAL A 39 5.99 -14.82 -14.92
CA VAL A 39 5.07 -14.35 -13.88
C VAL A 39 3.73 -15.05 -14.01
N GLU A 40 3.31 -15.73 -12.96
CA GLU A 40 1.97 -16.25 -12.77
C GLU A 40 1.09 -15.17 -12.13
N LEU A 41 -0.12 -14.95 -12.68
CA LEU A 41 -1.05 -13.95 -12.16
C LEU A 41 -2.13 -14.64 -11.34
N LYS A 42 -2.38 -14.11 -10.14
CA LYS A 42 -3.48 -14.52 -9.27
C LYS A 42 -4.32 -13.31 -8.88
N ALA A 43 -5.64 -13.44 -9.00
CA ALA A 43 -6.60 -12.44 -8.52
C ALA A 43 -7.50 -13.07 -7.44
N VAL A 44 -7.63 -12.38 -6.32
CA VAL A 44 -8.40 -12.81 -5.14
C VAL A 44 -9.51 -11.79 -4.90
N THR A 45 -10.68 -12.22 -4.43
CA THR A 45 -11.74 -11.26 -4.08
C THR A 45 -11.28 -10.34 -2.95
N SER A 46 -11.74 -9.09 -2.95
CA SER A 46 -11.33 -8.12 -1.90
C SER A 46 -11.74 -8.59 -0.50
N ALA A 47 -12.87 -9.29 -0.38
CA ALA A 47 -13.32 -9.85 0.89
C ALA A 47 -12.34 -10.89 1.46
N VAL A 48 -11.73 -11.72 0.63
CA VAL A 48 -10.71 -12.68 1.03
C VAL A 48 -9.37 -11.98 1.24
N PHE A 49 -8.95 -11.17 0.27
CA PHE A 49 -7.63 -10.52 0.29
C PHE A 49 -7.41 -9.65 1.53
N PHE A 50 -8.41 -8.90 1.96
CA PHE A 50 -8.36 -8.04 3.16
C PHE A 50 -9.00 -8.67 4.40
N SER A 51 -9.26 -9.97 4.37
CA SER A 51 -9.81 -10.71 5.51
C SER A 51 -8.79 -10.80 6.65
N ALA A 52 -9.30 -10.84 7.88
CA ALA A 52 -8.54 -11.16 9.07
C ALA A 52 -8.46 -12.69 9.34
N ASP A 53 -8.92 -13.52 8.41
CA ASP A 53 -8.88 -14.97 8.54
C ASP A 53 -7.44 -15.48 8.48
N VAL A 54 -6.92 -15.84 9.65
CA VAL A 54 -5.55 -16.32 9.81
C VAL A 54 -5.31 -17.71 9.18
N ALA A 55 -6.37 -18.47 8.88
CA ALA A 55 -6.26 -19.77 8.23
C ALA A 55 -6.10 -19.63 6.71
N ASN A 56 -6.65 -18.57 6.12
CA ASN A 56 -6.66 -18.38 4.68
C ASN A 56 -5.30 -17.85 4.17
N PRO A 57 -4.59 -18.60 3.31
CA PRO A 57 -3.29 -18.19 2.78
C PRO A 57 -3.36 -16.99 1.81
N ASP A 58 -4.54 -16.68 1.27
CA ASP A 58 -4.73 -15.66 0.25
C ASP A 58 -4.98 -14.26 0.82
N THR A 59 -4.91 -14.12 2.14
CA THR A 59 -4.98 -12.80 2.79
C THR A 59 -3.69 -12.01 2.58
N ASN A 60 -3.80 -10.69 2.49
CA ASN A 60 -2.62 -9.84 2.36
C ASN A 60 -1.67 -9.94 3.57
N GLY A 61 -2.20 -10.17 4.78
CA GLY A 61 -1.39 -10.35 5.98
C GLY A 61 -0.46 -11.56 5.91
N ARG A 62 -0.87 -12.65 5.25
CA ARG A 62 -0.02 -13.83 5.04
C ARG A 62 0.99 -13.66 3.93
N PHE A 63 0.68 -12.87 2.92
CA PHE A 63 1.55 -12.56 1.78
C PHE A 63 2.54 -13.70 1.44
N HIS A 64 2.01 -14.78 0.90
CA HIS A 64 2.82 -15.94 0.49
C HIS A 64 3.27 -15.87 -0.98
N ALA A 65 2.72 -14.94 -1.77
CA ALA A 65 3.16 -14.66 -3.14
C ALA A 65 4.51 -13.92 -3.16
N ASP A 66 5.16 -13.90 -4.30
CA ASP A 66 6.43 -13.16 -4.49
C ASP A 66 6.16 -11.66 -4.67
N LEU A 67 5.06 -11.32 -5.37
CA LEU A 67 4.64 -9.94 -5.63
C LEU A 67 3.17 -9.77 -5.23
N MET A 68 2.86 -8.63 -4.63
CA MET A 68 1.50 -8.29 -4.21
C MET A 68 1.19 -6.84 -4.59
N MET A 69 0.03 -6.58 -5.18
CA MET A 69 -0.39 -5.24 -5.56
C MET A 69 -1.76 -4.89 -5.01
N TYR A 70 -1.86 -3.77 -4.34
CA TYR A 70 -3.13 -3.18 -3.92
C TYR A 70 -2.97 -1.66 -3.75
N ALA A 71 -4.08 -0.95 -3.64
CA ALA A 71 -4.07 0.48 -3.34
C ALA A 71 -4.09 0.68 -1.83
N SER A 72 -3.34 1.67 -1.38
CA SER A 72 -3.32 2.14 0.00
C SER A 72 -3.27 3.66 0.02
N GLY A 73 -3.92 4.27 0.98
CA GLY A 73 -3.97 5.72 1.15
C GLY A 73 -3.77 6.14 2.60
N MET A 74 -3.53 7.42 2.79
CA MET A 74 -3.53 8.05 4.11
C MET A 74 -4.97 8.41 4.48
N GLY A 75 -5.51 7.78 5.52
CA GLY A 75 -6.84 8.09 6.03
C GLY A 75 -6.87 9.30 6.97
N GLN A 76 -5.75 9.99 7.18
CA GLN A 76 -5.63 11.16 8.06
C GLN A 76 -4.43 12.01 7.64
N PRO A 77 -4.41 13.32 8.00
CA PRO A 77 -3.33 14.24 7.66
C PRO A 77 -1.95 13.83 8.18
N ASP A 78 -1.90 13.21 9.36
CA ASP A 78 -0.65 12.78 9.97
C ASP A 78 -0.12 11.52 9.28
N PRO A 79 1.09 11.54 8.70
CA PRO A 79 1.65 10.38 7.99
C PRO A 79 2.08 9.24 8.93
N ALA A 80 2.22 9.45 10.23
CA ALA A 80 2.67 8.43 11.17
C ALA A 80 1.85 7.14 11.06
N ARG A 81 0.51 7.26 11.01
CA ARG A 81 -0.39 6.11 10.87
C ARG A 81 -0.26 5.37 9.54
N PHE A 82 0.19 6.03 8.48
CA PHE A 82 0.52 5.37 7.21
C PHE A 82 1.90 4.70 7.28
N MET A 83 2.86 5.34 7.92
CA MET A 83 4.26 4.90 7.97
C MET A 83 4.50 3.76 8.97
N ASP A 84 3.66 3.59 10.01
CA ASP A 84 3.77 2.48 10.97
C ASP A 84 3.69 1.08 10.34
N ARG A 85 3.16 0.99 9.13
CA ARG A 85 3.08 -0.28 8.37
C ARG A 85 4.42 -0.81 7.86
N TYR A 86 5.50 -0.09 8.07
CA TYR A 86 6.84 -0.49 7.62
C TYR A 86 7.83 -0.70 8.78
N VAL A 87 7.42 -0.43 10.02
CA VAL A 87 8.28 -0.64 11.19
C VAL A 87 8.53 -2.14 11.44
N SER A 88 9.72 -2.48 11.89
CA SER A 88 10.14 -3.89 12.00
C SER A 88 9.32 -4.70 13.00
N TRP A 89 8.84 -4.08 14.07
CA TRP A 89 8.04 -4.77 15.11
C TRP A 89 6.60 -5.07 14.67
N GLU A 90 6.12 -4.42 13.62
CA GLU A 90 4.82 -4.73 12.99
C GLU A 90 4.91 -5.81 11.90
N ALA A 91 6.06 -6.47 11.72
CA ALA A 91 6.22 -7.50 10.71
C ALA A 91 5.21 -8.64 10.91
N SER A 92 4.37 -8.86 9.88
CA SER A 92 3.35 -9.92 9.89
C SER A 92 4.00 -11.30 9.92
N SER A 93 3.62 -12.13 10.90
CA SER A 93 4.23 -13.43 11.15
C SER A 93 3.25 -14.40 11.79
N LYS A 94 3.59 -15.68 11.82
CA LYS A 94 2.81 -16.70 12.52
C LYS A 94 2.66 -16.38 14.03
N ALA A 95 3.69 -15.79 14.64
CA ALA A 95 3.70 -15.47 16.07
C ALA A 95 2.62 -14.42 16.43
N ASN A 96 2.37 -13.43 15.58
CA ASN A 96 1.31 -12.45 15.76
C ASN A 96 0.04 -12.77 14.96
N LYS A 97 -0.16 -14.05 14.61
CA LYS A 97 -1.31 -14.56 13.85
C LYS A 97 -1.54 -13.81 12.53
N TRP A 98 -0.47 -13.38 11.87
CA TRP A 98 -0.49 -12.62 10.61
C TRP A 98 -1.20 -11.26 10.70
N GLN A 99 -1.30 -10.67 11.89
CA GLN A 99 -2.00 -9.41 12.14
C GLN A 99 -1.07 -8.19 12.19
N GLY A 100 0.22 -8.37 11.97
CA GLY A 100 1.16 -7.26 11.85
C GLY A 100 0.86 -6.40 10.61
N ARG A 101 1.02 -5.09 10.73
CA ARG A 101 0.74 -4.14 9.64
C ARG A 101 1.80 -4.15 8.55
N ASN A 102 3.04 -4.53 8.90
CA ASN A 102 4.15 -4.68 7.97
C ASN A 102 4.05 -6.05 7.25
N VAL A 103 3.18 -6.12 6.26
CA VAL A 103 2.96 -7.33 5.46
C VAL A 103 4.16 -7.66 4.56
N LEU A 104 5.02 -6.68 4.27
CA LEU A 104 6.25 -6.86 3.51
C LEU A 104 7.33 -7.60 4.31
N ARG A 105 7.21 -7.64 5.64
CA ARG A 105 8.22 -8.16 6.57
C ARG A 105 9.60 -7.53 6.39
N TRP A 106 9.63 -6.36 5.77
CA TRP A 106 10.84 -5.55 5.66
C TRP A 106 11.30 -5.11 7.04
N LYS A 107 12.60 -5.09 7.25
CA LYS A 107 13.20 -4.66 8.51
C LYS A 107 14.36 -3.72 8.22
N ASN A 108 14.34 -2.56 8.82
CA ASN A 108 15.40 -1.56 8.67
C ASN A 108 15.53 -0.78 9.98
N ALA A 109 16.66 -0.94 10.65
CA ALA A 109 16.91 -0.32 11.95
C ALA A 109 16.93 1.21 11.89
N GLU A 110 17.38 1.78 10.77
CA GLU A 110 17.38 3.23 10.59
C GLU A 110 15.94 3.76 10.41
N TYR A 111 15.10 3.04 9.66
CA TYR A 111 13.68 3.36 9.57
C TYR A 111 13.01 3.35 10.94
N ASP A 112 13.26 2.31 11.73
CA ASP A 112 12.71 2.17 13.08
C ASP A 112 13.16 3.30 14.00
N ARG A 113 14.41 3.72 13.88
CA ARG A 113 14.97 4.87 14.64
C ARG A 113 14.29 6.18 14.22
N LEU A 114 14.13 6.41 12.92
CA LEU A 114 13.48 7.62 12.39
C LEU A 114 12.01 7.68 12.81
N TYR A 115 11.31 6.55 12.78
CA TYR A 115 9.91 6.48 13.21
C TYR A 115 9.76 6.89 14.68
N LYS A 116 10.57 6.32 15.58
CA LYS A 116 10.56 6.69 17.00
C LYS A 116 10.91 8.15 17.22
N ALA A 117 11.83 8.70 16.45
CA ALA A 117 12.16 10.12 16.53
C ALA A 117 10.98 11.00 16.09
N ALA A 118 10.26 10.60 15.04
CA ALA A 118 9.08 11.32 14.54
C ALA A 118 7.88 11.28 15.51
N GLU A 119 7.78 10.26 16.38
CA GLU A 119 6.72 10.17 17.40
C GLU A 119 6.85 11.26 18.47
N VAL A 120 8.06 11.74 18.76
CA VAL A 120 8.34 12.72 19.82
C VAL A 120 8.76 14.09 19.30
N GLU A 121 8.96 14.25 17.98
CA GLU A 121 9.33 15.53 17.38
C GLU A 121 8.10 16.45 17.28
N LEU A 122 8.18 17.60 17.92
CA LEU A 122 7.10 18.58 17.99
C LEU A 122 7.19 19.68 16.91
N ASP A 123 8.39 19.91 16.37
CA ASP A 123 8.56 20.87 15.27
C ASP A 123 8.04 20.25 13.97
N PRO A 124 7.02 20.86 13.32
CA PRO A 124 6.40 20.26 12.13
C PRO A 124 7.37 20.09 10.97
N ALA A 125 8.32 21.02 10.78
CA ALA A 125 9.25 20.97 9.66
C ALA A 125 10.29 19.84 9.88
N ARG A 126 10.83 19.72 11.09
CA ARG A 126 11.75 18.63 11.45
C ARG A 126 11.04 17.28 11.38
N ARG A 127 9.81 17.20 11.88
CA ARG A 127 9.01 15.99 11.81
C ARG A 127 8.73 15.56 10.36
N ALA A 128 8.37 16.49 9.48
CA ALA A 128 8.19 16.23 8.06
C ALA A 128 9.47 15.68 7.40
N ALA A 129 10.63 16.25 7.73
CA ALA A 129 11.92 15.79 7.22
C ALA A 129 12.24 14.33 7.64
N LEU A 130 11.83 13.90 8.84
CA LEU A 130 11.96 12.51 9.28
C LEU A 130 11.11 11.57 8.41
N PHE A 131 9.85 11.93 8.13
CA PHE A 131 8.98 11.14 7.26
C PHE A 131 9.49 11.07 5.81
N VAL A 132 10.07 12.13 5.28
CA VAL A 132 10.70 12.12 3.95
C VAL A 132 11.86 11.11 3.93
N GLN A 133 12.75 11.13 4.91
CA GLN A 133 13.85 10.17 5.01
C GLN A 133 13.33 8.72 5.11
N MET A 134 12.28 8.48 5.89
CA MET A 134 11.65 7.16 6.01
C MET A 134 11.07 6.69 4.66
N ASN A 135 10.40 7.58 3.92
CA ASN A 135 9.89 7.27 2.59
C ASN A 135 11.00 6.87 1.62
N ASP A 136 12.12 7.61 1.63
CA ASP A 136 13.27 7.34 0.77
C ASP A 136 13.90 5.98 1.07
N LEU A 137 13.98 5.58 2.34
CA LEU A 137 14.47 4.26 2.74
C LEU A 137 13.60 3.14 2.16
N VAL A 138 12.28 3.21 2.33
CA VAL A 138 11.34 2.19 1.83
C VAL A 138 11.43 2.06 0.31
N CYS A 139 11.48 3.19 -0.41
CA CYS A 139 11.53 3.19 -1.87
C CYS A 139 12.88 2.69 -2.40
N ARG A 140 13.99 3.08 -1.76
CA ARG A 140 15.35 2.71 -2.18
C ARG A 140 15.61 1.21 -2.03
N ASP A 141 15.13 0.60 -0.97
CA ASP A 141 15.36 -0.82 -0.69
C ASP A 141 14.55 -1.76 -1.61
N GLY A 142 13.62 -1.21 -2.42
CA GLY A 142 12.90 -1.95 -3.46
C GLY A 142 11.85 -2.95 -2.95
N TYR A 143 11.57 -2.99 -1.66
CA TYR A 143 10.48 -3.80 -1.11
C TYR A 143 9.10 -3.26 -1.45
N LEU A 144 9.01 -1.96 -1.71
CA LEU A 144 7.81 -1.28 -2.17
C LEU A 144 8.12 -0.53 -3.47
N VAL A 145 7.32 -0.77 -4.49
CA VAL A 145 7.40 -0.06 -5.77
C VAL A 145 6.12 0.74 -5.97
N PRO A 146 6.13 2.08 -5.76
CA PRO A 146 5.00 2.93 -6.10
C PRO A 146 4.73 2.88 -7.60
N LEU A 147 3.52 2.52 -8.01
CA LEU A 147 3.18 2.37 -9.43
C LEU A 147 2.51 3.63 -9.99
N LEU A 148 1.47 4.13 -9.29
CA LEU A 148 0.73 5.30 -9.71
C LEU A 148 -0.06 5.88 -8.53
N PHE A 149 -0.29 7.18 -8.58
CA PHE A 149 -1.26 7.87 -7.76
C PHE A 149 -2.58 7.98 -8.53
N ARG A 150 -3.67 7.43 -7.96
CA ARG A 150 -4.99 7.52 -8.57
C ARG A 150 -5.68 8.81 -8.15
N ARG A 151 -6.30 9.47 -9.11
CA ARG A 151 -7.24 10.55 -8.80
C ARG A 151 -8.57 9.95 -8.38
N ASN A 152 -9.13 10.46 -7.30
CA ASN A 152 -10.51 10.18 -6.95
C ASN A 152 -11.43 11.03 -7.83
N VAL A 153 -12.47 10.42 -8.36
CA VAL A 153 -13.47 11.11 -9.18
C VAL A 153 -14.80 10.99 -8.45
N SER A 154 -15.39 12.14 -8.14
CA SER A 154 -16.68 12.23 -7.48
C SER A 154 -17.68 12.94 -8.40
N ALA A 155 -18.93 12.51 -8.36
CA ALA A 155 -20.05 13.19 -8.98
C ALA A 155 -20.88 13.87 -7.88
N VAL A 156 -21.10 15.16 -8.04
CA VAL A 156 -21.83 15.99 -7.05
C VAL A 156 -23.01 16.66 -7.76
N ALA A 157 -24.18 16.64 -7.13
CA ALA A 157 -25.36 17.35 -7.66
C ALA A 157 -25.06 18.85 -7.80
N ASN A 158 -25.52 19.48 -8.89
CA ASN A 158 -25.20 20.88 -9.22
C ASN A 158 -25.63 21.87 -8.13
N ASN A 159 -26.63 21.54 -7.34
CA ASN A 159 -27.12 22.37 -6.24
C ASN A 159 -26.47 22.04 -4.89
N LEU A 160 -25.58 21.06 -4.81
CA LEU A 160 -24.84 20.74 -3.59
C LEU A 160 -23.48 21.43 -3.60
N VAL A 161 -23.22 22.22 -2.60
CA VAL A 161 -21.89 22.77 -2.31
C VAL A 161 -21.19 21.79 -1.40
N ALA A 162 -20.20 21.10 -1.93
CA ALA A 162 -19.36 20.11 -1.23
C ALA A 162 -17.90 20.47 -1.52
N PRO A 163 -17.22 21.22 -0.64
CA PRO A 163 -15.83 21.59 -0.86
C PRO A 163 -14.95 20.34 -1.02
N PRO A 164 -14.12 20.26 -2.08
CA PRO A 164 -13.22 19.14 -2.25
C PRO A 164 -12.17 19.12 -1.14
N THR A 165 -11.81 17.94 -0.69
CA THR A 165 -10.69 17.74 0.25
C THR A 165 -9.50 17.12 -0.48
N GLY A 166 -8.27 17.48 -0.07
CA GLY A 166 -7.04 16.85 -0.54
C GLY A 166 -6.75 15.50 0.10
N TRP A 167 -7.62 15.03 0.99
CA TRP A 167 -7.47 13.78 1.72
C TRP A 167 -8.35 12.68 1.12
N ASP A 168 -7.98 11.43 1.36
CA ASP A 168 -8.75 10.26 0.91
C ASP A 168 -10.15 10.12 1.56
N LEU A 169 -10.48 11.01 2.48
CA LEU A 169 -11.79 11.04 3.16
C LEU A 169 -12.65 12.17 2.60
N ASP A 170 -13.47 11.86 1.62
CA ASP A 170 -14.37 12.83 0.96
C ASP A 170 -15.36 13.50 1.93
N MET A 171 -15.63 12.88 3.08
CA MET A 171 -16.58 13.35 4.08
C MET A 171 -15.96 14.21 5.19
N SER A 172 -14.67 14.53 5.13
CA SER A 172 -13.99 15.32 6.18
C SER A 172 -14.53 16.74 6.31
N THR A 173 -15.14 17.26 5.25
CA THR A 173 -15.75 18.60 5.20
C THR A 173 -17.28 18.57 5.24
N LEU A 174 -17.88 17.45 5.65
CA LEU A 174 -19.34 17.26 5.63
C LEU A 174 -20.10 18.34 6.40
N ALA A 175 -19.51 18.86 7.47
CA ALA A 175 -20.11 19.95 8.26
C ALA A 175 -20.30 21.25 7.47
N ASP A 176 -19.53 21.43 6.39
CA ASP A 176 -19.56 22.63 5.52
C ASP A 176 -20.45 22.43 4.27
N TRP A 177 -21.05 21.24 4.12
CA TRP A 177 -21.87 20.94 2.95
C TRP A 177 -23.27 21.55 3.09
N TYR A 178 -23.75 22.18 2.03
CA TYR A 178 -25.11 22.72 1.99
C TYR A 178 -25.69 22.69 0.57
N ARG A 179 -27.00 22.76 0.48
CA ARG A 179 -27.71 22.93 -0.79
C ARG A 179 -27.98 24.40 -1.06
N ARG A 180 -27.68 24.84 -2.27
CA ARG A 180 -28.10 26.14 -2.72
C ARG A 180 -29.64 26.13 -2.87
N PRO A 181 -30.35 27.21 -2.48
CA PRO A 181 -31.75 27.40 -2.86
C PRO A 181 -31.87 27.31 -4.36
N GLY A 182 -32.94 26.68 -4.85
CA GLY A 182 -33.24 26.64 -6.29
C GLY A 182 -33.77 27.96 -6.81
#